data_6113f25083b1ea57aabb4d23c4e71bc3
#
_entry.id   6113f25083b1ea57aabb4d23c4e71bc3
#
_cell.length_a   1.000
_cell.length_b   1.000
_cell.length_c   1.000
_cell.angle_alpha   90.00
_cell.angle_beta   90.00
_cell.angle_gamma   90.00
#
_symmetry.space_group_name_H-M   'P 1'
#
loop_
_entity.id
_entity.type
_entity.pdbx_description
1 polymer ?
#
loop_
_entity_poly.entity_id
_entity_poly.type
_entity_poly.pdbx_seq_one_letter_code
_entity_poly.pdbx_strand_id
1 'polypeptide(L)'
;MSNARAFRLWSKAELQVPKTRKRKRVAASRPRPQSPTGPNQVWAYDFVFDACANKQTLKCLTVIDEWTREALCIEVASSIRANRVIDVLARLVSLRGAPKHLRSDNGPEFVSLAVLGWLEREGIETAFIAPGKPWQNGTTESFNGKFRDECLSLEWYRSRDEAKVIIE
;
A
#
# COMPACT_ATOMS: atom_id res chain seq x y z
N MET A 1 24.96 17.55 -34.50
CA MET A 1 24.83 16.10 -34.77
C MET A 1 23.41 15.85 -35.24
N SER A 2 23.15 15.08 -36.31
CA SER A 2 21.79 14.80 -36.76
C SER A 2 21.12 13.77 -35.83
N ASN A 3 19.79 13.87 -35.65
CA ASN A 3 19.00 12.94 -34.83
C ASN A 3 19.20 11.48 -35.26
N ALA A 4 19.35 11.22 -36.55
CA ALA A 4 19.60 9.88 -37.09
C ALA A 4 20.98 9.31 -36.67
N ARG A 5 22.01 10.18 -36.56
CA ARG A 5 23.33 9.76 -36.08
C ARG A 5 23.32 9.52 -34.57
N ALA A 6 22.65 10.38 -33.82
CA ALA A 6 22.47 10.20 -32.37
C ALA A 6 21.74 8.87 -32.05
N PHE A 7 20.63 8.59 -32.76
CA PHE A 7 19.88 7.36 -32.60
C PHE A 7 20.72 6.09 -32.90
N ARG A 8 21.53 6.11 -33.98
CA ARG A 8 22.42 4.99 -34.32
C ARG A 8 23.49 4.75 -33.25
N LEU A 9 24.10 5.78 -32.72
CA LEU A 9 25.08 5.68 -31.64
C LEU A 9 24.46 5.15 -30.35
N TRP A 10 23.30 5.66 -29.99
CA TRP A 10 22.53 5.23 -28.84
C TRP A 10 22.09 3.76 -28.96
N SER A 11 21.64 3.32 -30.14
CA SER A 11 21.27 1.93 -30.40
C SER A 11 22.51 1.00 -30.39
N LYS A 12 23.64 1.45 -30.91
CA LYS A 12 24.89 0.69 -30.90
C LYS A 12 25.47 0.55 -29.49
N ALA A 13 25.22 1.53 -28.62
CA ALA A 13 25.67 1.50 -27.23
C ALA A 13 24.70 0.73 -26.31
N GLU A 14 23.67 0.08 -26.87
CA GLU A 14 22.63 -0.68 -26.11
C GLU A 14 21.94 0.11 -24.99
N LEU A 15 21.90 1.44 -25.13
CA LEU A 15 21.27 2.33 -24.15
C LEU A 15 19.76 2.41 -24.29
N GLN A 16 19.13 1.51 -25.04
CA GLN A 16 17.70 1.46 -25.22
C GLN A 16 17.03 0.95 -23.96
N VAL A 17 16.07 1.73 -23.44
CA VAL A 17 15.21 1.24 -22.37
C VAL A 17 14.36 0.09 -22.91
N PRO A 18 14.37 -1.09 -22.27
CA PRO A 18 13.56 -2.22 -22.68
C PRO A 18 12.09 -1.79 -22.82
N LYS A 19 11.51 -1.98 -24.01
CA LYS A 19 10.09 -1.71 -24.20
C LYS A 19 9.29 -2.61 -23.27
N THR A 20 8.63 -2.02 -22.28
CA THR A 20 7.70 -2.75 -21.44
C THR A 20 6.63 -3.37 -22.34
N ARG A 21 6.60 -4.70 -22.44
CA ARG A 21 5.54 -5.38 -23.19
C ARG A 21 4.21 -4.98 -22.57
N LYS A 22 3.34 -4.33 -23.34
CA LYS A 22 1.97 -4.06 -22.90
C LYS A 22 1.35 -5.40 -22.50
N ARG A 23 1.08 -5.57 -21.22
CA ARG A 23 0.36 -6.76 -20.75
C ARG A 23 -0.93 -6.86 -21.56
N LYS A 24 -1.18 -7.99 -22.23
CA LYS A 24 -2.45 -8.23 -22.91
C LYS A 24 -3.55 -8.00 -21.88
N ARG A 25 -4.42 -7.02 -22.12
CA ARG A 25 -5.64 -6.87 -21.33
C ARG A 25 -6.45 -8.14 -21.56
N VAL A 26 -6.40 -9.05 -20.61
CA VAL A 26 -7.31 -10.18 -20.58
C VAL A 26 -8.66 -9.58 -20.25
N ALA A 27 -9.51 -9.42 -21.25
CA ALA A 27 -10.91 -9.11 -21.09
C ALA A 27 -11.59 -10.33 -20.46
N ALA A 28 -11.38 -10.52 -19.17
CA ALA A 28 -12.08 -11.52 -18.42
C ALA A 28 -13.14 -10.78 -17.60
N SER A 29 -14.31 -11.40 -17.48
CA SER A 29 -15.34 -11.09 -16.51
C SER A 29 -14.86 -11.39 -15.09
N ARG A 30 -13.81 -10.69 -14.67
CA ARG A 30 -13.29 -10.79 -13.31
C ARG A 30 -14.20 -9.97 -12.42
N PRO A 31 -14.81 -10.53 -11.39
CA PRO A 31 -15.55 -9.73 -10.44
C PRO A 31 -14.63 -8.63 -9.93
N ARG A 32 -14.99 -7.39 -10.19
CA ARG A 32 -14.27 -6.24 -9.66
C ARG A 32 -14.62 -6.14 -8.18
N PRO A 33 -13.65 -5.78 -7.33
CA PRO A 33 -13.98 -5.42 -5.96
C PRO A 33 -14.96 -4.27 -5.99
N GLN A 34 -15.82 -4.18 -4.99
CA GLN A 34 -16.75 -3.07 -4.84
C GLN A 34 -15.94 -1.76 -4.84
N SER A 35 -16.17 -0.93 -5.86
CA SER A 35 -15.47 0.35 -5.97
C SER A 35 -16.15 1.36 -5.07
N PRO A 36 -15.40 2.18 -4.32
CA PRO A 36 -16.00 3.27 -3.57
C PRO A 36 -16.69 4.24 -4.52
N THR A 37 -17.77 4.86 -4.06
CA THR A 37 -18.52 5.90 -4.77
C THR A 37 -18.35 7.28 -4.12
N GLY A 38 -17.58 7.37 -3.05
CA GLY A 38 -17.26 8.60 -2.32
C GLY A 38 -16.18 8.37 -1.27
N PRO A 39 -15.68 9.46 -0.65
CA PRO A 39 -14.69 9.38 0.41
C PRO A 39 -15.23 8.63 1.62
N ASN A 40 -14.34 8.06 2.41
CA ASN A 40 -14.63 7.35 3.65
C ASN A 40 -15.56 6.12 3.49
N GLN A 41 -15.65 5.54 2.29
CA GLN A 41 -16.44 4.34 2.06
C GLN A 41 -15.61 3.06 2.14
N VAL A 42 -14.44 3.08 1.53
CA VAL A 42 -13.52 1.93 1.52
C VAL A 42 -12.14 2.42 1.93
N TRP A 43 -11.70 1.96 3.09
CA TRP A 43 -10.29 2.07 3.44
C TRP A 43 -9.57 0.80 3.06
N ALA A 44 -8.35 0.94 2.58
CA ALA A 44 -7.47 -0.19 2.33
C ALA A 44 -6.22 -0.06 3.18
N TYR A 45 -5.72 -1.18 3.69
CA TYR A 45 -4.52 -1.20 4.52
C TYR A 45 -3.63 -2.37 4.16
N ASP A 46 -2.32 -2.16 4.35
CA ASP A 46 -1.31 -3.15 3.98
C ASP A 46 0.00 -2.90 4.75
N PHE A 47 0.90 -3.87 4.70
CA PHE A 47 2.23 -3.74 5.27
C PHE A 47 3.28 -3.52 4.20
N VAL A 48 4.12 -2.51 4.44
CA VAL A 48 5.36 -2.29 3.68
C VAL A 48 6.54 -2.59 4.59
N PHE A 49 7.49 -3.37 4.08
CA PHE A 49 8.70 -3.74 4.82
C PHE A 49 9.92 -3.09 4.20
N ASP A 50 10.82 -2.60 5.06
CA ASP A 50 12.12 -2.05 4.70
C ASP A 50 13.10 -2.23 5.86
N ALA A 51 14.31 -1.69 5.75
CA ALA A 51 15.33 -1.72 6.77
C ALA A 51 16.14 -0.42 6.83
N CYS A 52 16.47 0.00 8.05
CA CYS A 52 17.38 1.11 8.27
C CYS A 52 18.84 0.72 7.98
N ALA A 53 19.73 1.73 7.86
CA ALA A 53 21.18 1.55 7.69
C ALA A 53 21.82 0.68 8.79
N ASN A 54 21.31 0.77 10.00
CA ASN A 54 21.73 -0.05 11.14
C ASN A 54 21.13 -1.44 11.17
N LYS A 55 20.47 -1.88 10.07
CA LYS A 55 19.79 -3.17 9.89
C LYS A 55 18.54 -3.38 10.77
N GLN A 56 18.04 -2.34 11.42
CA GLN A 56 16.75 -2.42 12.10
C GLN A 56 15.63 -2.56 11.07
N THR A 57 14.76 -3.51 11.25
CA THR A 57 13.58 -3.72 10.40
C THR A 57 12.62 -2.55 10.55
N LEU A 58 12.13 -2.04 9.43
CA LEU A 58 11.00 -1.14 9.32
C LEU A 58 9.78 -1.94 8.87
N LYS A 59 8.73 -1.96 9.68
CA LYS A 59 7.41 -2.44 9.31
C LYS A 59 6.47 -1.25 9.33
N CYS A 60 5.98 -0.86 8.16
CA CYS A 60 5.07 0.27 8.00
C CYS A 60 3.66 -0.27 7.72
N LEU A 61 2.68 0.11 8.53
CA LEU A 61 1.27 -0.10 8.24
C LEU A 61 0.77 1.12 7.50
N THR A 62 0.36 0.95 6.26
CA THR A 62 -0.26 2.00 5.45
C THR A 62 -1.77 1.84 5.47
N VAL A 63 -2.50 2.91 5.73
CA VAL A 63 -3.98 2.98 5.63
C VAL A 63 -4.33 4.09 4.67
N ILE A 64 -5.09 3.78 3.63
CA ILE A 64 -5.47 4.72 2.58
C ILE A 64 -6.98 4.74 2.38
N ASP A 65 -7.52 5.87 1.97
CA ASP A 65 -8.87 5.96 1.41
C ASP A 65 -8.79 5.65 -0.09
N GLU A 66 -9.52 4.63 -0.54
CA GLU A 66 -9.45 4.19 -1.95
C GLU A 66 -10.06 5.20 -2.93
N TRP A 67 -10.99 6.04 -2.48
CA TRP A 67 -11.59 7.06 -3.33
C TRP A 67 -10.68 8.26 -3.52
N THR A 68 -10.26 8.87 -2.41
CA THR A 68 -9.40 10.06 -2.45
C THR A 68 -7.95 9.73 -2.75
N ARG A 69 -7.53 8.47 -2.50
CA ARG A 69 -6.14 7.99 -2.54
C ARG A 69 -5.23 8.68 -1.52
N GLU A 70 -5.82 9.29 -0.53
CA GLU A 70 -5.14 9.92 0.59
C GLU A 70 -4.55 8.84 1.51
N ALA A 71 -3.31 9.04 1.95
CA ALA A 71 -2.74 8.29 3.05
C ALA A 71 -3.38 8.79 4.35
N LEU A 72 -4.22 7.98 4.96
CA LEU A 72 -4.87 8.31 6.23
C LEU A 72 -3.91 8.16 7.40
N CYS A 73 -3.01 7.19 7.32
CA CYS A 73 -1.98 6.92 8.31
C CYS A 73 -0.86 6.07 7.69
N ILE A 74 0.36 6.34 8.10
CA ILE A 74 1.49 5.43 7.97
C ILE A 74 2.07 5.26 9.37
N GLU A 75 1.97 4.07 9.94
CA GLU A 75 2.50 3.74 11.28
C GLU A 75 3.78 2.94 11.13
N VAL A 76 4.86 3.37 11.76
CA VAL A 76 6.19 2.75 11.67
C VAL A 76 6.57 2.04 12.97
N ALA A 77 6.95 0.77 12.90
CA ALA A 77 7.42 0.01 14.06
C ALA A 77 8.37 -1.14 13.64
N SER A 78 8.97 -1.80 14.64
CA SER A 78 9.72 -3.06 14.41
C SER A 78 8.79 -4.23 14.14
N SER A 79 7.63 -4.20 14.78
CA SER A 79 6.59 -5.22 14.69
C SER A 79 5.24 -4.57 14.95
N ILE A 80 4.27 -4.90 14.12
CA ILE A 80 2.90 -4.44 14.26
C ILE A 80 2.02 -5.69 14.31
N ARG A 81 1.44 -5.95 15.48
CA ARG A 81 0.52 -7.05 15.73
C ARG A 81 -0.92 -6.57 15.69
N ALA A 82 -1.87 -7.48 15.75
CA ALA A 82 -3.31 -7.20 15.69
C ALA A 82 -3.77 -6.05 16.59
N ASN A 83 -3.34 -6.02 17.86
CA ASN A 83 -3.73 -4.95 18.79
C ASN A 83 -3.26 -3.57 18.30
N ARG A 84 -2.02 -3.48 17.77
CA ARG A 84 -1.54 -2.20 17.22
C ARG A 84 -2.28 -1.79 15.97
N VAL A 85 -2.70 -2.74 15.12
CA VAL A 85 -3.59 -2.45 13.98
C VAL A 85 -4.91 -1.86 14.48
N ILE A 86 -5.51 -2.47 15.52
CA ILE A 86 -6.75 -1.97 16.13
C ILE A 86 -6.57 -0.56 16.68
N ASP A 87 -5.47 -0.27 17.41
CA ASP A 87 -5.19 1.05 17.96
C ASP A 87 -5.13 2.13 16.87
N VAL A 88 -4.45 1.82 15.74
CA VAL A 88 -4.34 2.72 14.60
C VAL A 88 -5.72 2.96 13.95
N LEU A 89 -6.45 1.89 13.70
CA LEU A 89 -7.78 1.99 13.08
C LEU A 89 -8.77 2.71 14.00
N ALA A 90 -8.77 2.44 15.30
CA ALA A 90 -9.65 3.11 16.28
C ALA A 90 -9.37 4.62 16.33
N ARG A 91 -8.10 5.02 16.30
CA ARG A 91 -7.71 6.44 16.20
C ARG A 91 -8.25 7.08 14.91
N LEU A 92 -8.11 6.41 13.77
CA LEU A 92 -8.63 6.91 12.50
C LEU A 92 -10.15 7.02 12.48
N VAL A 93 -10.84 5.99 13.00
CA VAL A 93 -12.31 6.00 13.13
C VAL A 93 -12.79 7.14 14.01
N SER A 94 -12.09 7.42 15.12
CA SER A 94 -12.41 8.55 16.00
C SER A 94 -12.25 9.91 15.31
N LEU A 95 -11.29 10.06 14.39
CA LEU A 95 -10.99 11.32 13.71
C LEU A 95 -11.84 11.54 12.45
N ARG A 96 -12.16 10.49 11.70
CA ARG A 96 -12.77 10.58 10.36
C ARG A 96 -14.12 9.88 10.25
N GLY A 97 -14.57 9.20 11.30
CA GLY A 97 -15.71 8.29 11.25
C GLY A 97 -15.35 6.92 10.68
N ALA A 98 -16.20 5.94 10.92
CA ALA A 98 -15.99 4.58 10.44
C ALA A 98 -16.22 4.48 8.92
N PRO A 99 -15.35 3.80 8.15
CA PRO A 99 -15.62 3.49 6.76
C PRO A 99 -16.70 2.38 6.68
N LYS A 100 -17.34 2.23 5.53
CA LYS A 100 -18.26 1.10 5.32
C LYS A 100 -17.50 -0.23 5.21
N HIS A 101 -16.39 -0.21 4.50
CA HIS A 101 -15.59 -1.41 4.24
C HIS A 101 -14.12 -1.16 4.53
N LEU A 102 -13.48 -2.18 5.08
CA LEU A 102 -12.03 -2.22 5.25
C LEU A 102 -11.46 -3.34 4.39
N ARG A 103 -10.57 -3.00 3.46
CA ARG A 103 -9.92 -3.95 2.54
C ARG A 103 -8.51 -4.24 2.95
N SER A 104 -8.15 -5.53 2.96
CA SER A 104 -6.79 -6.00 3.17
C SER A 104 -6.54 -7.27 2.37
N ASP A 105 -5.28 -7.65 2.30
CA ASP A 105 -4.92 -9.03 1.99
C ASP A 105 -5.30 -9.98 3.15
N ASN A 106 -5.00 -11.27 2.97
CA ASN A 106 -5.26 -12.30 4.00
C ASN A 106 -4.06 -12.46 4.95
N GLY A 107 -3.31 -11.41 5.23
CA GLY A 107 -2.23 -11.44 6.20
C GLY A 107 -2.72 -11.88 7.59
N PRO A 108 -1.92 -12.67 8.33
CA PRO A 108 -2.35 -13.23 9.62
C PRO A 108 -2.73 -12.16 10.65
N GLU A 109 -2.12 -10.99 10.59
CA GLU A 109 -2.46 -9.86 11.46
C GLU A 109 -3.85 -9.30 11.16
N PHE A 110 -4.29 -9.36 9.91
CA PHE A 110 -5.55 -8.78 9.44
C PHE A 110 -6.73 -9.74 9.61
N VAL A 111 -6.50 -11.03 9.48
CA VAL A 111 -7.53 -12.07 9.69
C VAL A 111 -7.59 -12.56 11.13
N SER A 112 -6.90 -11.90 12.06
CA SER A 112 -6.93 -12.28 13.47
C SER A 112 -8.32 -12.07 14.07
N LEU A 113 -8.75 -12.97 14.95
CA LEU A 113 -10.05 -12.87 15.65
C LEU A 113 -10.21 -11.53 16.37
N ALA A 114 -9.12 -10.94 16.87
CA ALA A 114 -9.14 -9.67 17.56
C ALA A 114 -9.53 -8.52 16.62
N VAL A 115 -8.92 -8.46 15.42
CA VAL A 115 -9.24 -7.42 14.41
C VAL A 115 -10.66 -7.63 13.90
N LEU A 116 -11.04 -8.86 13.55
CA LEU A 116 -12.38 -9.16 13.03
C LEU A 116 -13.46 -8.82 14.05
N GLY A 117 -13.29 -9.19 15.33
CA GLY A 117 -14.26 -8.87 16.38
C GLY A 117 -14.31 -7.37 16.72
N TRP A 118 -13.22 -6.63 16.49
CA TRP A 118 -13.25 -5.17 16.60
C TRP A 118 -14.01 -4.54 15.43
N LEU A 119 -13.75 -4.96 14.19
CA LEU A 119 -14.45 -4.45 13.01
C LEU A 119 -15.96 -4.69 13.08
N GLU A 120 -16.38 -5.87 13.54
CA GLU A 120 -17.79 -6.18 13.75
C GLU A 120 -18.46 -5.23 14.76
N ARG A 121 -17.78 -4.92 15.87
CA ARG A 121 -18.30 -3.96 16.88
C ARG A 121 -18.42 -2.54 16.36
N GLU A 122 -17.50 -2.12 15.47
CA GLU A 122 -17.54 -0.80 14.83
C GLU A 122 -18.49 -0.75 13.61
N GLY A 123 -19.10 -1.87 13.25
CA GLY A 123 -19.99 -1.97 12.09
C GLY A 123 -19.28 -1.83 10.73
N ILE A 124 -17.99 -2.16 10.69
CA ILE A 124 -17.14 -2.07 9.50
C ILE A 124 -17.12 -3.43 8.80
N GLU A 125 -17.56 -3.48 7.56
CA GLU A 125 -17.53 -4.72 6.78
C GLU A 125 -16.11 -5.01 6.26
N THR A 126 -15.70 -6.28 6.33
CA THR A 126 -14.42 -6.72 5.78
C THR A 126 -14.55 -7.03 4.28
N ALA A 127 -13.65 -6.49 3.48
CA ALA A 127 -13.56 -6.75 2.05
C ALA A 127 -12.24 -7.47 1.71
N PHE A 128 -12.12 -8.73 2.12
CA PHE A 128 -10.91 -9.50 1.86
C PHE A 128 -10.68 -9.74 0.37
N ILE A 129 -9.40 -9.66 0.00
CA ILE A 129 -8.95 -9.97 -1.35
C ILE A 129 -9.02 -11.49 -1.54
N ALA A 130 -9.70 -11.94 -2.58
CA ALA A 130 -9.79 -13.36 -2.87
C ALA A 130 -8.39 -13.94 -3.17
N PRO A 131 -8.05 -15.12 -2.66
CA PRO A 131 -6.77 -15.76 -2.95
C PRO A 131 -6.49 -15.83 -4.46
N GLY A 132 -5.27 -15.47 -4.86
CA GLY A 132 -4.86 -15.43 -6.26
C GLY A 132 -5.43 -14.28 -7.10
N LYS A 133 -6.02 -13.25 -6.47
CA LYS A 133 -6.57 -12.08 -7.16
C LYS A 133 -5.91 -10.76 -6.73
N PRO A 134 -4.58 -10.59 -6.93
CA PRO A 134 -3.85 -9.39 -6.49
C PRO A 134 -4.41 -8.09 -7.10
N TRP A 135 -5.02 -8.16 -8.30
CA TRP A 135 -5.63 -6.98 -8.92
C TRP A 135 -6.75 -6.33 -8.09
N GLN A 136 -7.25 -7.01 -7.06
CA GLN A 136 -8.25 -6.45 -6.14
C GLN A 136 -7.62 -5.47 -5.14
N ASN A 137 -6.28 -5.45 -5.00
CA ASN A 137 -5.52 -4.54 -4.15
C ASN A 137 -4.76 -3.46 -4.94
N GLY A 138 -5.12 -3.24 -6.20
CA GLY A 138 -4.35 -2.37 -7.10
C GLY A 138 -4.16 -0.93 -6.62
N THR A 139 -5.09 -0.39 -5.82
CA THR A 139 -4.97 0.96 -5.25
C THR A 139 -3.88 0.99 -4.17
N THR A 140 -3.88 0.02 -3.27
CA THR A 140 -2.88 -0.10 -2.20
C THR A 140 -1.50 -0.44 -2.77
N GLU A 141 -1.42 -1.38 -3.73
CA GLU A 141 -0.18 -1.71 -4.42
C GLU A 141 0.43 -0.49 -5.12
N SER A 142 -0.40 0.31 -5.79
CA SER A 142 0.04 1.55 -6.45
C SER A 142 0.55 2.57 -5.45
N PHE A 143 -0.14 2.75 -4.31
CA PHE A 143 0.29 3.64 -3.24
C PHE A 143 1.62 3.16 -2.63
N ASN A 144 1.69 1.89 -2.26
CA ASN A 144 2.89 1.29 -1.66
C ASN A 144 4.10 1.35 -2.60
N GLY A 145 3.88 1.22 -3.93
CA GLY A 145 4.92 1.44 -4.93
C GLY A 145 5.47 2.87 -4.87
N LYS A 146 4.60 3.87 -4.89
CA LYS A 146 5.01 5.28 -4.77
C LYS A 146 5.66 5.59 -3.42
N PHE A 147 5.12 5.07 -2.32
CA PHE A 147 5.70 5.24 -1.00
C PHE A 147 7.14 4.68 -0.93
N ARG A 148 7.39 3.53 -1.59
CA ARG A 148 8.76 3.01 -1.74
C ARG A 148 9.65 3.92 -2.56
N ASP A 149 9.18 4.36 -3.73
CA ASP A 149 9.99 5.12 -4.68
C ASP A 149 10.23 6.56 -4.19
N GLU A 150 9.21 7.21 -3.64
CA GLU A 150 9.21 8.64 -3.31
C GLU A 150 9.59 8.93 -1.84
N CYS A 151 9.64 7.93 -0.97
CA CYS A 151 9.99 8.09 0.44
C CYS A 151 11.07 7.11 0.87
N LEU A 152 10.79 5.80 0.88
CA LEU A 152 11.71 4.83 1.44
C LEU A 152 13.04 4.72 0.67
N SER A 153 13.02 4.88 -0.66
CA SER A 153 14.23 4.78 -1.50
C SER A 153 15.02 6.09 -1.61
N LEU A 154 14.41 7.22 -1.26
CA LEU A 154 15.08 8.54 -1.31
C LEU A 154 15.81 8.87 -0.02
N GLU A 155 15.37 8.33 1.10
CA GLU A 155 15.89 8.63 2.41
C GLU A 155 16.79 7.52 2.93
N TRP A 156 17.84 7.92 3.66
CA TRP A 156 18.77 7.01 4.31
C TRP A 156 18.54 7.01 5.82
N TYR A 157 17.59 6.22 6.29
CA TYR A 157 17.26 6.16 7.72
C TYR A 157 18.38 5.50 8.53
N ARG A 158 18.98 6.24 9.45
CA ARG A 158 20.03 5.73 10.35
C ARG A 158 19.47 4.76 11.39
N SER A 159 18.25 5.06 11.86
CA SER A 159 17.53 4.27 12.86
C SER A 159 16.03 4.30 12.59
N ARG A 160 15.32 3.39 13.24
CA ARG A 160 13.86 3.35 13.18
C ARG A 160 13.20 4.60 13.79
N ASP A 161 13.79 5.17 14.84
CA ASP A 161 13.23 6.38 15.48
C ASP A 161 13.32 7.58 14.54
N GLU A 162 14.41 7.71 13.79
CA GLU A 162 14.54 8.70 12.72
C GLU A 162 13.52 8.45 11.60
N ALA A 163 13.40 7.20 11.13
CA ALA A 163 12.43 6.84 10.11
C ALA A 163 10.99 7.16 10.56
N LYS A 164 10.69 6.90 11.83
CA LYS A 164 9.38 7.20 12.39
C LYS A 164 9.04 8.69 12.35
N VAL A 165 9.99 9.56 12.72
CA VAL A 165 9.81 11.03 12.71
C VAL A 165 9.63 11.58 11.28
N ILE A 166 10.29 10.96 10.30
CA ILE A 166 10.24 11.44 8.91
C ILE A 166 8.99 10.93 8.18
N ILE A 167 8.54 9.71 8.48
CA ILE A 167 7.46 9.04 7.75
C ILE A 167 6.08 9.33 8.38
N GLU A 168 5.93 9.39 9.71
CA GLU A 168 4.66 9.65 10.42
C GLU A 168 4.36 11.15 10.57
#